data_11b3be02732da8d6d44205dcafe481e3
#
_entry.id   11b3be02732da8d6d44205dcafe481e3
#
_cell.length_a   1.000
_cell.length_b   1.000
_cell.length_c   1.000
_cell.angle_alpha   90.00
_cell.angle_beta   90.00
_cell.angle_gamma   90.00
#
_symmetry.space_group_name_H-M   'P 1'
#
loop_
_entity.id
_entity.type
_entity.pdbx_description
1 polymer ?
#
loop_
_entity_poly.entity_id
_entity_poly.type
_entity_poly.pdbx_seq_one_letter_code
_entity_poly.pdbx_strand_id
1 'polypeptide(L)'
;GGYALEVKNGRITWSKNMKTNKVTRPGKKKSVTKAKKVKGNYYKIISKSKKTVQYEKPVNKNISSITIPAVVKINGKRYKVTGIAANAFKNCKKLKKVTIGINVNSIGKRAFYGCSKLQTIKVKTSKLTGSRVGKQAFKGLNKKAVIKVPKKQLKAYKRLFRAKGVGKKVTIKK
;
A
#
# COMPACT_ATOMS: atom_id res chain seq x y z
N GLY A 1 -42.12 19.55 -10.02
CA GLY A 1 -41.47 20.75 -10.51
C GLY A 1 -40.55 21.32 -9.48
N GLY A 2 -39.23 21.33 -9.78
CA GLY A 2 -38.22 21.87 -8.88
C GLY A 2 -38.05 23.38 -9.07
N TYR A 3 -37.75 24.06 -7.98
CA TYR A 3 -37.38 25.46 -7.97
C TYR A 3 -35.85 25.57 -7.89
N ALA A 4 -35.27 26.47 -8.68
CA ALA A 4 -33.85 26.81 -8.57
C ALA A 4 -33.69 28.18 -7.90
N LEU A 5 -32.70 28.29 -7.02
CA LEU A 5 -32.34 29.53 -6.36
C LEU A 5 -31.42 30.34 -7.29
N GLU A 6 -31.81 31.55 -7.64
CA GLU A 6 -31.02 32.47 -8.43
C GLU A 6 -30.70 33.72 -7.61
N VAL A 7 -29.43 34.14 -7.60
CA VAL A 7 -28.99 35.38 -6.96
C VAL A 7 -28.68 36.42 -8.03
N LYS A 8 -29.54 37.42 -8.15
CA LYS A 8 -29.28 38.60 -9.01
C LYS A 8 -29.23 39.86 -8.14
N ASN A 9 -28.18 40.65 -8.29
CA ASN A 9 -27.97 41.92 -7.59
C ASN A 9 -28.15 41.86 -6.06
N GLY A 10 -27.60 40.81 -5.42
CA GLY A 10 -27.74 40.62 -3.98
C GLY A 10 -29.12 40.19 -3.47
N ARG A 11 -30.05 39.93 -4.37
CA ARG A 11 -31.44 39.52 -4.07
C ARG A 11 -31.60 38.04 -4.44
N ILE A 12 -32.10 37.24 -3.49
CA ILE A 12 -32.41 35.83 -3.70
C ILE A 12 -33.82 35.74 -4.29
N THR A 13 -33.95 35.19 -5.52
CA THR A 13 -35.23 34.92 -6.14
C THR A 13 -35.35 33.46 -6.51
N TRP A 14 -36.57 32.91 -6.34
CA TRP A 14 -36.88 31.55 -6.74
C TRP A 14 -37.47 31.61 -8.17
N SER A 15 -36.80 30.92 -9.11
CA SER A 15 -37.35 30.72 -10.43
C SER A 15 -37.65 29.24 -10.67
N LYS A 16 -38.77 28.98 -11.34
CA LYS A 16 -39.19 27.65 -11.75
C LYS A 16 -38.40 27.31 -13.02
N ASN A 17 -37.38 26.51 -12.89
CA ASN A 17 -36.58 26.11 -14.03
C ASN A 17 -36.89 24.65 -14.38
N MET A 18 -37.35 24.46 -15.61
CA MET A 18 -37.82 23.17 -16.10
C MET A 18 -36.73 22.20 -16.59
N LYS A 19 -35.46 22.49 -16.34
CA LYS A 19 -34.36 21.56 -16.64
C LYS A 19 -33.76 21.06 -15.33
N THR A 20 -33.95 19.80 -15.08
CA THR A 20 -33.31 19.06 -13.99
C THR A 20 -31.79 19.05 -14.19
N ASN A 21 -31.13 20.11 -13.78
CA ASN A 21 -29.71 20.01 -13.49
C ASN A 21 -29.60 19.26 -12.18
N LYS A 22 -29.19 18.00 -12.28
CA LYS A 22 -28.79 17.19 -11.16
C LYS A 22 -27.67 17.94 -10.43
N VAL A 23 -28.01 18.67 -9.35
CA VAL A 23 -27.03 19.24 -8.46
C VAL A 23 -26.36 18.07 -7.76
N THR A 24 -25.31 17.56 -8.35
CA THR A 24 -24.35 16.74 -7.63
C THR A 24 -23.76 17.65 -6.56
N ARG A 25 -24.10 17.39 -5.30
CA ARG A 25 -23.32 17.94 -4.19
C ARG A 25 -21.86 17.66 -4.51
N PRO A 26 -20.96 18.66 -4.43
CA PRO A 26 -19.54 18.37 -4.54
C PRO A 26 -19.24 17.36 -3.43
N GLY A 27 -19.16 16.09 -3.83
CA GLY A 27 -18.64 15.08 -2.95
C GLY A 27 -17.31 15.59 -2.45
N LYS A 28 -17.01 15.48 -1.15
CA LYS A 28 -15.69 15.76 -0.63
C LYS A 28 -14.72 15.10 -1.60
N LYS A 29 -14.02 15.89 -2.43
CA LYS A 29 -12.93 15.38 -3.25
C LYS A 29 -12.00 14.73 -2.25
N LYS A 30 -11.99 13.40 -2.20
CA LYS A 30 -10.89 12.69 -1.57
C LYS A 30 -9.67 13.28 -2.23
N SER A 31 -8.89 14.04 -1.48
CA SER A 31 -7.62 14.58 -1.92
C SER A 31 -6.79 13.36 -2.32
N VAL A 32 -6.78 13.03 -3.61
CA VAL A 32 -5.94 11.97 -4.15
C VAL A 32 -4.53 12.52 -4.04
N THR A 33 -3.86 12.19 -2.96
CA THR A 33 -2.49 12.60 -2.74
C THR A 33 -1.67 11.92 -3.81
N LYS A 34 -1.14 12.71 -4.75
CA LYS A 34 -0.29 12.20 -5.84
C LYS A 34 0.92 11.49 -5.24
N ALA A 35 1.25 10.30 -5.76
CA ALA A 35 2.43 9.55 -5.36
C ALA A 35 3.71 10.38 -5.56
N LYS A 36 4.60 10.33 -4.58
CA LYS A 36 5.89 11.03 -4.58
C LYS A 36 7.01 10.05 -4.91
N LYS A 37 7.87 10.43 -5.85
CA LYS A 37 9.05 9.63 -6.24
C LYS A 37 10.22 9.95 -5.32
N VAL A 38 10.79 8.93 -4.68
CA VAL A 38 12.00 9.03 -3.85
C VAL A 38 12.91 7.85 -4.15
N LYS A 39 14.14 8.10 -4.60
CA LYS A 39 15.18 7.09 -4.83
C LYS A 39 14.67 5.84 -5.60
N GLY A 40 14.01 6.05 -6.72
CA GLY A 40 13.52 4.97 -7.58
C GLY A 40 12.24 4.26 -7.11
N ASN A 41 11.53 4.82 -6.13
CA ASN A 41 10.30 4.27 -5.58
C ASN A 41 9.22 5.34 -5.46
N TYR A 42 7.96 4.92 -5.56
CA TYR A 42 6.82 5.79 -5.33
C TYR A 42 6.22 5.57 -3.94
N TYR A 43 5.91 6.67 -3.27
CA TYR A 43 5.27 6.69 -1.95
C TYR A 43 4.03 7.57 -1.98
N LYS A 44 2.99 7.18 -1.27
CA LYS A 44 1.78 7.96 -1.07
C LYS A 44 1.71 8.42 0.39
N ILE A 45 1.52 9.73 0.60
CA ILE A 45 1.31 10.27 1.96
C ILE A 45 -0.08 9.83 2.43
N ILE A 46 -0.12 9.09 3.53
CA ILE A 46 -1.35 8.62 4.16
C ILE A 46 -1.84 9.63 5.20
N SER A 47 -0.94 10.13 6.02
CA SER A 47 -1.26 11.16 7.02
C SER A 47 -0.12 12.16 7.14
N LYS A 48 -0.43 13.43 6.93
CA LYS A 48 0.53 14.52 7.14
C LYS A 48 0.76 14.79 8.62
N SER A 49 -0.29 14.70 9.44
CA SER A 49 -0.20 14.94 10.89
C SER A 49 0.57 13.84 11.61
N LYS A 50 0.33 12.57 11.26
CA LYS A 50 1.05 11.41 11.81
C LYS A 50 2.36 11.14 11.10
N LYS A 51 2.65 11.84 10.01
CA LYS A 51 3.83 11.66 9.15
C LYS A 51 4.03 10.20 8.72
N THR A 52 3.01 9.64 8.06
CA THR A 52 3.02 8.27 7.54
C THR A 52 2.85 8.24 6.03
N VAL A 53 3.53 7.29 5.40
CA VAL A 53 3.43 7.02 3.96
C VAL A 53 3.22 5.53 3.71
N GLN A 54 2.67 5.24 2.54
CA GLN A 54 2.57 3.90 1.99
C GLN A 54 3.55 3.76 0.82
N TYR A 55 4.30 2.68 0.78
CA TYR A 55 5.07 2.30 -0.40
C TYR A 55 4.12 1.88 -1.51
N GLU A 56 4.20 2.50 -2.68
CA GLU A 56 3.27 2.24 -3.78
C GLU A 56 3.81 1.21 -4.77
N LYS A 57 4.97 1.48 -5.35
CA LYS A 57 5.59 0.63 -6.35
C LYS A 57 7.02 1.09 -6.67
N PRO A 58 7.87 0.21 -7.21
CA PRO A 58 9.14 0.65 -7.79
C PRO A 58 8.90 1.40 -9.10
N VAL A 59 9.79 2.33 -9.43
CA VAL A 59 9.81 2.97 -10.75
C VAL A 59 10.15 1.95 -11.83
N ASN A 60 11.13 1.08 -11.55
CA ASN A 60 11.55 0.00 -12.44
C ASN A 60 11.10 -1.36 -11.88
N LYS A 61 10.25 -2.07 -12.62
CA LYS A 61 9.77 -3.40 -12.23
C LYS A 61 10.81 -4.51 -12.35
N ASN A 62 11.94 -4.24 -13.00
CA ASN A 62 13.02 -5.21 -13.22
C ASN A 62 14.10 -5.18 -12.12
N ILE A 63 13.78 -4.63 -10.95
CA ILE A 63 14.68 -4.63 -9.79
C ILE A 63 14.93 -6.06 -9.28
N SER A 64 16.16 -6.31 -8.82
CA SER A 64 16.53 -7.59 -8.21
C SER A 64 16.39 -7.61 -6.69
N SER A 65 16.45 -6.45 -6.05
CA SER A 65 16.29 -6.32 -4.60
C SER A 65 15.61 -5.01 -4.22
N ILE A 66 14.93 -5.01 -3.09
CA ILE A 66 14.29 -3.83 -2.52
C ILE A 66 14.36 -3.87 -0.99
N THR A 67 14.62 -2.73 -0.39
CA THR A 67 14.41 -2.50 1.04
C THR A 67 13.28 -1.49 1.21
N ILE A 68 12.21 -1.92 1.88
CA ILE A 68 11.16 -1.00 2.35
C ILE A 68 11.70 -0.36 3.63
N PRO A 69 12.09 0.93 3.61
CA PRO A 69 12.77 1.55 4.74
C PRO A 69 11.80 1.82 5.90
N ALA A 70 12.34 2.03 7.09
CA ALA A 70 11.56 2.47 8.25
C ALA A 70 11.01 3.89 8.04
N VAL A 71 11.82 4.76 7.45
CA VAL A 71 11.55 6.18 7.26
C VAL A 71 12.00 6.62 5.87
N VAL A 72 11.27 7.53 5.26
CA VAL A 72 11.64 8.20 4.02
C VAL A 72 11.50 9.72 4.17
N LYS A 73 12.39 10.49 3.52
CA LYS A 73 12.27 11.95 3.44
C LYS A 73 11.52 12.36 2.18
N ILE A 74 10.48 13.18 2.34
CA ILE A 74 9.74 13.80 1.25
C ILE A 74 9.68 15.30 1.51
N ASN A 75 10.20 16.09 0.59
CA ASN A 75 10.28 17.56 0.76
C ASN A 75 10.90 17.97 2.11
N GLY A 76 12.00 17.32 2.50
CA GLY A 76 12.72 17.61 3.74
C GLY A 76 12.07 17.09 5.02
N LYS A 77 10.87 16.53 4.96
CA LYS A 77 10.14 15.97 6.11
C LYS A 77 10.28 14.45 6.18
N ARG A 78 10.45 13.92 7.39
CA ARG A 78 10.57 12.48 7.63
C ARG A 78 9.19 11.85 7.81
N TYR A 79 8.93 10.78 7.06
CA TYR A 79 7.69 9.99 7.14
C TYR A 79 8.02 8.53 7.45
N LYS A 80 7.26 7.93 8.37
CA LYS A 80 7.33 6.48 8.60
C LYS A 80 6.66 5.73 7.46
N VAL A 81 7.29 4.69 6.95
CA VAL A 81 6.71 3.82 5.93
C VAL A 81 5.92 2.74 6.64
N THR A 82 4.60 2.87 6.65
CA THR A 82 3.70 2.03 7.45
C THR A 82 2.91 1.01 6.63
N GLY A 83 2.95 1.09 5.32
CA GLY A 83 2.22 0.17 4.46
C GLY A 83 2.91 -0.11 3.14
N ILE A 84 2.53 -1.22 2.54
CA ILE A 84 2.86 -1.61 1.17
C ILE A 84 1.55 -1.71 0.41
N ALA A 85 1.44 -1.01 -0.71
CA ALA A 85 0.23 -0.96 -1.51
C ALA A 85 -0.14 -2.31 -2.11
N ALA A 86 -1.43 -2.48 -2.41
CA ALA A 86 -1.89 -3.60 -3.21
C ALA A 86 -1.16 -3.64 -4.56
N ASN A 87 -0.78 -4.83 -5.00
CA ASN A 87 -0.07 -5.07 -6.26
C ASN A 87 1.30 -4.37 -6.40
N ALA A 88 1.89 -3.87 -5.31
CA ALA A 88 3.14 -3.08 -5.36
C ALA A 88 4.27 -3.77 -6.15
N PHE A 89 4.45 -5.07 -5.97
CA PHE A 89 5.46 -5.88 -6.65
C PHE A 89 4.85 -7.04 -7.47
N LYS A 90 3.57 -6.94 -7.81
CA LYS A 90 2.89 -7.98 -8.59
C LYS A 90 3.65 -8.28 -9.88
N ASN A 91 3.99 -9.56 -10.08
CA ASN A 91 4.73 -10.04 -11.26
C ASN A 91 6.12 -9.39 -11.45
N CYS A 92 6.76 -8.92 -10.39
CA CYS A 92 8.18 -8.52 -10.42
C CYS A 92 9.06 -9.79 -10.52
N LYS A 93 9.17 -10.34 -11.72
CA LYS A 93 9.79 -11.64 -11.96
C LYS A 93 11.31 -11.69 -11.80
N LYS A 94 11.97 -10.54 -11.68
CA LYS A 94 13.42 -10.44 -11.43
C LYS A 94 13.75 -10.19 -9.96
N LEU A 95 12.77 -9.90 -9.14
CA LEU A 95 12.93 -9.62 -7.71
C LEU A 95 13.36 -10.89 -6.96
N LYS A 96 14.53 -10.85 -6.33
CA LYS A 96 15.14 -11.98 -5.59
C LYS A 96 15.16 -11.77 -4.09
N LYS A 97 15.28 -10.52 -3.63
CA LYS A 97 15.43 -10.18 -2.21
C LYS A 97 14.57 -8.98 -1.82
N VAL A 98 13.85 -9.11 -0.72
CA VAL A 98 13.04 -8.06 -0.12
C VAL A 98 13.36 -7.95 1.36
N THR A 99 13.51 -6.70 1.85
CA THR A 99 13.52 -6.40 3.28
C THR A 99 12.32 -5.52 3.62
N ILE A 100 11.50 -5.95 4.57
CA ILE A 100 10.33 -5.21 5.05
C ILE A 100 10.69 -4.51 6.35
N GLY A 101 10.65 -3.17 6.35
CA GLY A 101 11.08 -2.32 7.45
C GLY A 101 10.20 -2.40 8.70
N ILE A 102 10.73 -1.94 9.82
CA ILE A 102 10.15 -2.10 11.18
C ILE A 102 8.81 -1.39 11.39
N ASN A 103 8.49 -0.36 10.61
CA ASN A 103 7.25 0.42 10.76
C ASN A 103 6.09 -0.09 9.90
N VAL A 104 6.32 -1.09 9.05
CA VAL A 104 5.27 -1.64 8.19
C VAL A 104 4.27 -2.41 9.05
N ASN A 105 3.02 -1.99 9.01
CA ASN A 105 1.91 -2.64 9.71
C ASN A 105 0.84 -3.20 8.77
N SER A 106 0.92 -2.88 7.48
CA SER A 106 -0.04 -3.37 6.48
C SER A 106 0.63 -3.70 5.15
N ILE A 107 0.14 -4.75 4.52
CA ILE A 107 0.57 -5.19 3.19
C ILE A 107 -0.69 -5.43 2.37
N GLY A 108 -0.80 -4.78 1.22
CA GLY A 108 -1.98 -4.84 0.39
C GLY A 108 -2.16 -6.18 -0.34
N LYS A 109 -3.36 -6.39 -0.85
CA LYS A 109 -3.73 -7.57 -1.66
C LYS A 109 -2.74 -7.77 -2.80
N ARG A 110 -2.25 -9.00 -2.97
CA ARG A 110 -1.33 -9.39 -4.05
C ARG A 110 -0.04 -8.55 -4.15
N ALA A 111 0.42 -7.96 -3.05
CA ALA A 111 1.60 -7.07 -3.07
C ALA A 111 2.84 -7.74 -3.69
N PHE A 112 3.09 -9.02 -3.40
CA PHE A 112 4.19 -9.81 -3.95
C PHE A 112 3.72 -10.99 -4.82
N TYR A 113 2.52 -10.90 -5.35
CA TYR A 113 1.93 -11.96 -6.16
C TYR A 113 2.77 -12.20 -7.43
N GLY A 114 3.12 -13.46 -7.66
CA GLY A 114 3.84 -13.84 -8.88
C GLY A 114 5.32 -13.44 -8.91
N CYS A 115 5.90 -13.05 -7.76
CA CYS A 115 7.35 -12.84 -7.64
C CYS A 115 8.09 -14.21 -7.64
N SER A 116 8.11 -14.88 -8.79
CA SER A 116 8.54 -16.28 -8.92
C SER A 116 10.03 -16.53 -8.65
N LYS A 117 10.86 -15.49 -8.68
CA LYS A 117 12.29 -15.56 -8.34
C LYS A 117 12.62 -15.05 -6.93
N LEU A 118 11.62 -14.64 -6.16
CA LEU A 118 11.83 -14.12 -4.81
C LEU A 118 12.27 -15.24 -3.86
N GLN A 119 13.53 -15.20 -3.46
CA GLN A 119 14.21 -16.24 -2.69
C GLN A 119 14.39 -15.86 -1.23
N THR A 120 14.51 -14.58 -0.92
CA THR A 120 14.77 -14.11 0.46
C THR A 120 13.86 -12.96 0.79
N ILE A 121 13.10 -13.14 1.87
CA ILE A 121 12.30 -12.06 2.47
C ILE A 121 12.75 -11.90 3.92
N LYS A 122 13.29 -10.74 4.25
CA LYS A 122 13.62 -10.38 5.62
C LYS A 122 12.51 -9.49 6.18
N VAL A 123 11.76 -9.99 7.15
CA VAL A 123 10.69 -9.26 7.83
C VAL A 123 11.21 -8.71 9.13
N LYS A 124 11.42 -7.41 9.22
CA LYS A 124 11.89 -6.74 10.46
C LYS A 124 10.73 -6.33 11.35
N THR A 125 9.56 -6.08 10.78
CA THR A 125 8.39 -5.62 11.52
C THR A 125 7.76 -6.71 12.38
N SER A 126 7.33 -6.33 13.58
CA SER A 126 6.51 -7.16 14.47
C SER A 126 5.02 -6.75 14.45
N LYS A 127 4.61 -5.89 13.53
CA LYS A 127 3.30 -5.22 13.53
C LYS A 127 2.27 -5.83 12.58
N LEU A 128 2.61 -6.90 11.86
CA LEU A 128 1.70 -7.52 10.90
C LEU A 128 0.65 -8.37 11.62
N THR A 129 -0.59 -8.26 11.15
CA THR A 129 -1.72 -9.08 11.59
C THR A 129 -2.45 -9.65 10.39
N GLY A 130 -3.24 -10.71 10.57
CA GLY A 130 -3.99 -11.33 9.48
C GLY A 130 -4.97 -10.37 8.79
N SER A 131 -5.59 -9.46 9.53
CA SER A 131 -6.51 -8.47 8.97
C SER A 131 -5.80 -7.34 8.20
N ARG A 132 -4.52 -7.11 8.44
CA ARG A 132 -3.73 -6.04 7.80
C ARG A 132 -2.87 -6.52 6.64
N VAL A 133 -2.83 -7.82 6.39
CA VAL A 133 -2.19 -8.40 5.23
C VAL A 133 -3.25 -8.90 4.26
N GLY A 134 -3.23 -8.39 3.05
CA GLY A 134 -4.22 -8.65 2.04
C GLY A 134 -4.16 -10.09 1.49
N LYS A 135 -5.26 -10.50 0.87
CA LYS A 135 -5.41 -11.83 0.26
C LYS A 135 -4.32 -12.06 -0.80
N GLN A 136 -3.73 -13.24 -0.80
CA GLN A 136 -2.72 -13.66 -1.78
C GLN A 136 -1.48 -12.74 -1.85
N ALA A 137 -1.18 -12.02 -0.78
CA ALA A 137 -0.06 -11.07 -0.77
C ALA A 137 1.27 -11.72 -1.17
N PHE A 138 1.48 -13.00 -0.83
CA PHE A 138 2.72 -13.75 -1.07
C PHE A 138 2.53 -15.00 -1.93
N LYS A 139 1.48 -15.06 -2.74
CA LYS A 139 1.24 -16.20 -3.61
C LYS A 139 2.19 -16.21 -4.82
N GLY A 140 2.75 -17.37 -5.15
CA GLY A 140 3.59 -17.55 -6.33
C GLY A 140 5.05 -17.16 -6.13
N LEU A 141 5.57 -17.23 -4.91
CA LEU A 141 6.98 -17.08 -4.60
C LEU A 141 7.79 -18.30 -5.10
N ASN A 142 9.12 -18.13 -5.16
CA ASN A 142 10.02 -19.26 -5.40
C ASN A 142 9.80 -20.34 -4.32
N LYS A 143 9.72 -21.61 -4.73
CA LYS A 143 9.51 -22.76 -3.82
C LYS A 143 10.63 -22.91 -2.79
N LYS A 144 11.83 -22.49 -3.11
CA LYS A 144 13.01 -22.52 -2.24
C LYS A 144 13.17 -21.23 -1.41
N ALA A 145 12.18 -20.33 -1.43
CA ALA A 145 12.24 -19.08 -0.70
C ALA A 145 12.41 -19.31 0.80
N VAL A 146 13.12 -18.38 1.44
CA VAL A 146 13.31 -18.31 2.89
C VAL A 146 12.77 -16.98 3.38
N ILE A 147 11.85 -17.04 4.33
CA ILE A 147 11.30 -15.86 5.00
C ILE A 147 11.85 -15.83 6.42
N LYS A 148 12.67 -14.81 6.69
CA LYS A 148 13.20 -14.58 8.05
C LYS A 148 12.29 -13.58 8.78
N VAL A 149 11.89 -13.94 10.00
CA VAL A 149 10.95 -13.17 10.81
C VAL A 149 11.53 -12.94 12.21
N PRO A 150 11.04 -11.92 12.96
CA PRO A 150 11.45 -11.75 14.34
C PRO A 150 11.11 -12.99 15.18
N LYS A 151 12.04 -13.39 16.04
CA LYS A 151 11.91 -14.62 16.88
C LYS A 151 10.57 -14.69 17.61
N LYS A 152 10.15 -13.59 18.24
CA LYS A 152 8.88 -13.52 19.00
C LYS A 152 7.64 -13.70 18.12
N GLN A 153 7.74 -13.48 16.81
CA GLN A 153 6.64 -13.57 15.86
C GLN A 153 6.63 -14.88 15.05
N LEU A 154 7.60 -15.74 15.24
CA LEU A 154 7.78 -16.94 14.39
C LEU A 154 6.49 -17.77 14.27
N LYS A 155 5.88 -18.13 15.39
CA LYS A 155 4.65 -18.95 15.41
C LYS A 155 3.48 -18.23 14.71
N ALA A 156 3.24 -16.96 15.07
CA ALA A 156 2.16 -16.16 14.50
C ALA A 156 2.37 -15.90 13.02
N TYR A 157 3.59 -15.57 12.60
CA TYR A 157 3.90 -15.26 11.21
C TYR A 157 3.93 -16.50 10.30
N LYS A 158 4.32 -17.65 10.79
CA LYS A 158 4.14 -18.91 10.04
C LYS A 158 2.69 -19.10 9.63
N ARG A 159 1.78 -18.95 10.57
CA ARG A 159 0.33 -19.06 10.31
C ARG A 159 -0.14 -17.97 9.34
N LEU A 160 0.24 -16.71 9.58
CA LEU A 160 -0.15 -15.56 8.78
C LEU A 160 0.33 -15.72 7.34
N PHE A 161 1.60 -15.97 7.11
CA PHE A 161 2.17 -16.07 5.76
C PHE A 161 1.58 -17.25 4.97
N ARG A 162 1.36 -18.40 5.62
CA ARG A 162 0.68 -19.54 4.98
C ARG A 162 -0.73 -19.16 4.53
N ALA A 163 -1.48 -18.45 5.37
CA ALA A 163 -2.83 -17.97 5.05
C ALA A 163 -2.85 -16.95 3.91
N LYS A 164 -1.74 -16.25 3.65
CA LYS A 164 -1.62 -15.22 2.61
C LYS A 164 -0.90 -15.69 1.35
N GLY A 165 -0.81 -17.00 1.16
CA GLY A 165 -0.39 -17.62 -0.09
C GLY A 165 1.02 -18.20 -0.11
N VAL A 166 1.76 -18.13 0.98
CA VAL A 166 3.08 -18.75 1.06
C VAL A 166 2.95 -20.28 0.99
N GLY A 167 3.61 -20.89 0.00
CA GLY A 167 3.57 -22.33 -0.24
C GLY A 167 4.25 -23.15 0.87
N LYS A 168 3.83 -24.41 1.01
CA LYS A 168 4.33 -25.31 2.07
C LYS A 168 5.84 -25.55 2.01
N LYS A 169 6.44 -25.47 0.81
CA LYS A 169 7.89 -25.70 0.62
C LYS A 169 8.76 -24.50 0.99
N VAL A 170 8.17 -23.31 1.16
CA VAL A 170 8.87 -22.12 1.61
C VAL A 170 9.22 -22.24 3.08
N THR A 171 10.47 -21.98 3.41
CA THR A 171 10.95 -21.99 4.81
C THR A 171 10.65 -20.66 5.48
N ILE A 172 10.01 -20.71 6.65
CA ILE A 172 9.81 -19.54 7.52
C ILE A 172 10.58 -19.78 8.80
N LYS A 173 11.56 -18.94 9.10
CA LYS A 173 12.46 -19.09 10.26
C LYS A 173 12.80 -17.74 10.92
N LYS A 174 13.40 -17.80 12.12
CA LYS A 174 13.96 -16.65 12.83
C LYS A 174 15.33 -16.24 12.28
#